data_3696547630d8b074c53f5f99397f72bb
#
_entry.id   3696547630d8b074c53f5f99397f72bb
#
_cell.length_a   1.000
_cell.length_b   1.000
_cell.length_c   1.000
_cell.angle_alpha   90.00
_cell.angle_beta   90.00
_cell.angle_gamma   90.00
#
_symmetry.space_group_name_H-M   'P 1'
#
loop_
_entity.id
_entity.type
_entity.pdbx_description
1 polymer ?
#
loop_
_entity_poly.entity_id
_entity_poly.type
_entity_poly.pdbx_seq_one_letter_code
_entity_poly.pdbx_strand_id
1 'polypeptide(L)'
;MAKEITFDTTAREKLKAGVDAMANAVKVTLGPKGRNVVIDKKFGAPHITKDGVTVAKEIELKDAIENMGAQMLKEVASKTADIAGDGTTTATVLAQAIVTTGLKNVASGANPMDLKRGIDKAVDAVVAELKKISKTVGSDHAKIKQVASISANNDDAIGTLISDAMAKVGTEGVITVEEAKGTETEVKTVEGMQFDRGYLSPYFVTNAENMEADLENAFILIYDKKVSTMKELLPILEKSAQTGRPLLIIAEDVDGEALATLVVNKIRGALKVAAVKAPGFGDRRKAMLQDIAILTGGQVISEETGLKLENATLEDLGRAEKITVDKDNTTIVNGVGSKEAIQARVAEIKAQIDKTTSDYDREKLQERLAKLAGGVAVLYIGAATEVEMKEKKDRVDDALHATRAAVEEGIVPGGGVALIRASAVLDKLKGANEDEQTGIAIVARATEEPLRQIVANAGGEGAVVVNKVRDGKDDFGYNARTEVYENLIGAGVIDPTKVVRVALENAASIAGMLLTTECVISDIKEENAPAMPPMGGGMGGMM
;
A
#
# COMPACT_ATOMS: atom_id res chain seq x y z
N MET A 1 34.58 -2.46 7.34
CA MET A 1 34.07 -2.39 8.73
C MET A 1 34.14 -3.77 9.34
N ALA A 2 34.56 -3.88 10.61
CA ALA A 2 34.56 -5.15 11.34
C ALA A 2 33.12 -5.56 11.63
N LYS A 3 32.87 -6.87 11.70
CA LYS A 3 31.53 -7.43 12.00
C LYS A 3 31.55 -8.09 13.37
N GLU A 4 30.47 -7.92 14.10
CA GLU A 4 30.16 -8.70 15.29
C GLU A 4 29.26 -9.87 14.89
N ILE A 5 29.56 -11.06 15.40
CA ILE A 5 28.78 -12.27 15.12
C ILE A 5 28.23 -12.77 16.44
N THR A 6 26.92 -12.81 16.54
CA THR A 6 26.18 -13.25 17.75
C THR A 6 25.38 -14.51 17.43
N PHE A 7 25.44 -15.50 18.30
CA PHE A 7 24.82 -16.81 18.10
C PHE A 7 23.78 -17.13 19.16
N ASP A 8 23.04 -18.20 18.94
CA ASP A 8 22.20 -18.90 19.91
C ASP A 8 21.12 -18.03 20.57
N THR A 9 20.93 -18.26 21.85
CA THR A 9 19.93 -17.60 22.69
C THR A 9 20.10 -16.09 22.72
N THR A 10 21.37 -15.61 22.78
CA THR A 10 21.67 -14.17 22.85
C THR A 10 21.19 -13.44 21.59
N ALA A 11 21.42 -14.02 20.40
CA ALA A 11 20.93 -13.46 19.14
C ALA A 11 19.40 -13.40 19.11
N ARG A 12 18.74 -14.51 19.50
CA ARG A 12 17.28 -14.62 19.51
C ARG A 12 16.60 -13.68 20.50
N GLU A 13 17.17 -13.54 21.72
CA GLU A 13 16.65 -12.64 22.75
C GLU A 13 16.69 -11.18 22.30
N LYS A 14 17.80 -10.74 21.68
CA LYS A 14 17.95 -9.39 21.15
C LYS A 14 17.01 -9.14 19.97
N LEU A 15 16.90 -10.07 19.01
CA LEU A 15 15.94 -9.98 17.91
C LEU A 15 14.51 -9.85 18.44
N LYS A 16 14.16 -10.69 19.43
CA LYS A 16 12.84 -10.64 20.07
C LYS A 16 12.58 -9.32 20.78
N ALA A 17 13.58 -8.76 21.47
CA ALA A 17 13.45 -7.46 22.13
C ALA A 17 13.10 -6.36 21.11
N GLY A 18 13.72 -6.39 19.93
CA GLY A 18 13.39 -5.49 18.82
C GLY A 18 11.97 -5.68 18.30
N VAL A 19 11.56 -6.93 18.08
CA VAL A 19 10.17 -7.27 17.70
C VAL A 19 9.18 -6.74 18.74
N ASP A 20 9.44 -6.97 20.03
CA ASP A 20 8.55 -6.53 21.12
C ASP A 20 8.49 -5.00 21.22
N ALA A 21 9.62 -4.30 21.10
CA ALA A 21 9.66 -2.85 21.14
C ALA A 21 8.76 -2.23 20.06
N MET A 22 8.90 -2.72 18.82
CA MET A 22 8.08 -2.25 17.71
C MET A 22 6.62 -2.63 17.84
N ALA A 23 6.32 -3.91 18.09
CA ALA A 23 4.95 -4.37 18.21
C ALA A 23 4.18 -3.66 19.34
N ASN A 24 4.85 -3.39 20.46
CA ASN A 24 4.24 -2.68 21.59
C ASN A 24 3.88 -1.23 21.26
N ALA A 25 4.67 -0.56 20.41
CA ALA A 25 4.35 0.78 19.95
C ALA A 25 3.19 0.79 18.94
N VAL A 26 3.13 -0.20 18.05
CA VAL A 26 2.11 -0.28 17.00
C VAL A 26 0.76 -0.76 17.54
N LYS A 27 0.71 -1.80 18.38
CA LYS A 27 -0.54 -2.47 18.80
C LYS A 27 -1.50 -1.60 19.62
N VAL A 28 -1.03 -0.47 20.18
CA VAL A 28 -1.88 0.46 20.94
C VAL A 28 -2.92 1.16 20.05
N THR A 29 -2.70 1.14 18.74
CA THR A 29 -3.61 1.76 17.75
C THR A 29 -4.77 0.85 17.37
N LEU A 30 -4.73 -0.46 17.69
CA LEU A 30 -5.66 -1.47 17.20
C LEU A 30 -7.06 -1.32 17.79
N GLY A 31 -8.07 -1.37 16.91
CA GLY A 31 -9.48 -1.46 17.26
C GLY A 31 -10.15 -0.12 17.57
N PRO A 32 -11.48 -0.13 17.85
CA PRO A 32 -12.29 1.08 17.97
C PRO A 32 -11.90 1.98 19.16
N LYS A 33 -11.24 1.43 20.17
CA LYS A 33 -10.70 2.17 21.32
C LYS A 33 -9.17 2.27 21.26
N GLY A 34 -8.55 1.98 20.11
CA GLY A 34 -7.14 2.23 19.84
C GLY A 34 -6.79 3.72 19.96
N ARG A 35 -5.54 4.00 20.33
CA ARG A 35 -5.05 5.35 20.62
C ARG A 35 -4.05 5.82 19.58
N ASN A 36 -3.92 7.13 19.44
CA ASN A 36 -2.93 7.73 18.58
C ASN A 36 -1.52 7.54 19.13
N VAL A 37 -0.56 7.44 18.22
CA VAL A 37 0.88 7.55 18.49
C VAL A 37 1.35 8.92 18.00
N VAL A 38 2.20 9.57 18.79
CA VAL A 38 2.82 10.85 18.43
C VAL A 38 4.24 10.59 18.02
N ILE A 39 4.60 11.04 16.82
CA ILE A 39 5.91 10.84 16.20
C ILE A 39 6.60 12.20 16.12
N ASP A 40 7.81 12.29 16.66
CA ASP A 40 8.65 13.48 16.56
C ASP A 40 9.14 13.69 15.12
N LYS A 41 9.10 14.92 14.66
CA LYS A 41 9.65 15.32 13.36
C LYS A 41 10.77 16.33 13.56
N LYS A 42 11.89 16.17 12.87
CA LYS A 42 13.04 17.09 12.95
C LYS A 42 12.67 18.54 12.59
N PHE A 43 11.66 18.70 11.75
CA PHE A 43 11.15 20.01 11.31
C PHE A 43 9.62 19.94 11.25
N GLY A 44 8.94 21.00 11.69
CA GLY A 44 7.50 21.11 11.70
C GLY A 44 6.83 20.58 12.97
N ALA A 45 5.52 20.38 12.92
CA ALA A 45 4.73 19.82 14.02
C ALA A 45 4.92 18.29 14.13
N PRO A 46 4.80 17.71 15.34
CA PRO A 46 4.77 16.26 15.49
C PRO A 46 3.64 15.63 14.66
N HIS A 47 3.92 14.46 14.09
CA HIS A 47 2.91 13.70 13.38
C HIS A 47 2.09 12.86 14.35
N ILE A 48 0.77 12.93 14.26
CA ILE A 48 -0.16 12.15 15.09
C ILE A 48 -0.90 11.20 14.16
N THR A 49 -0.78 9.89 14.43
CA THR A 49 -1.40 8.87 13.58
C THR A 49 -1.88 7.66 14.37
N LYS A 50 -2.82 6.90 13.80
CA LYS A 50 -3.20 5.54 14.21
C LYS A 50 -2.75 4.49 13.22
N ASP A 51 -2.24 4.87 12.06
CA ASP A 51 -1.76 3.92 11.06
C ASP A 51 -0.53 3.16 11.55
N GLY A 52 -0.65 1.83 11.54
CA GLY A 52 0.38 0.94 12.05
C GLY A 52 1.66 0.95 11.22
N VAL A 53 1.57 1.08 9.90
CA VAL A 53 2.77 1.10 9.04
C VAL A 53 3.54 2.41 9.19
N THR A 54 2.86 3.53 9.33
CA THR A 54 3.49 4.84 9.60
C THR A 54 4.25 4.82 10.93
N VAL A 55 3.63 4.28 11.99
CA VAL A 55 4.33 4.10 13.28
C VAL A 55 5.54 3.17 13.12
N ALA A 56 5.37 2.04 12.43
CA ALA A 56 6.43 1.06 12.22
C ALA A 56 7.63 1.64 11.45
N LYS A 57 7.40 2.48 10.45
CA LYS A 57 8.45 3.11 9.63
C LYS A 57 9.38 4.03 10.44
N GLU A 58 8.89 4.67 11.48
CA GLU A 58 9.65 5.64 12.29
C GLU A 58 10.45 4.99 13.43
N ILE A 59 10.26 3.68 13.68
CA ILE A 59 10.96 3.00 14.77
C ILE A 59 12.36 2.58 14.33
N GLU A 60 13.35 3.12 15.04
CA GLU A 60 14.76 2.77 14.91
C GLU A 60 15.38 2.62 16.32
N LEU A 61 16.04 1.48 16.56
CA LEU A 61 16.59 1.14 17.87
C LEU A 61 18.11 1.33 17.90
N LYS A 62 18.66 1.62 19.08
CA LYS A 62 20.10 1.90 19.26
C LYS A 62 20.95 0.64 19.11
N ASP A 63 20.53 -0.49 19.68
CA ASP A 63 21.22 -1.78 19.53
C ASP A 63 21.02 -2.31 18.11
N ALA A 64 22.09 -2.68 17.43
CA ALA A 64 22.03 -3.11 16.04
C ALA A 64 21.21 -4.39 15.84
N ILE A 65 21.28 -5.34 16.78
CA ILE A 65 20.57 -6.62 16.69
C ILE A 65 19.08 -6.44 17.04
N GLU A 66 18.78 -5.67 18.08
CA GLU A 66 17.39 -5.30 18.38
C GLU A 66 16.76 -4.56 17.20
N ASN A 67 17.51 -3.62 16.59
CA ASN A 67 17.03 -2.92 15.41
C ASN A 67 16.75 -3.86 14.23
N MET A 68 17.56 -4.90 14.02
CA MET A 68 17.26 -5.92 12.99
C MET A 68 15.93 -6.62 13.27
N GLY A 69 15.63 -6.99 14.53
CA GLY A 69 14.35 -7.56 14.91
C GLY A 69 13.18 -6.60 14.62
N ALA A 70 13.34 -5.33 14.94
CA ALA A 70 12.36 -4.29 14.61
C ALA A 70 12.18 -4.13 13.09
N GLN A 71 13.28 -4.10 12.32
CA GLN A 71 13.22 -3.97 10.86
C GLN A 71 12.53 -5.18 10.17
N MET A 72 12.74 -6.40 10.68
CA MET A 72 12.02 -7.58 10.18
C MET A 72 10.51 -7.47 10.42
N LEU A 73 10.10 -6.95 11.59
CA LEU A 73 8.69 -6.73 11.86
C LEU A 73 8.11 -5.55 11.05
N LYS A 74 8.92 -4.52 10.78
CA LYS A 74 8.56 -3.43 9.86
C LYS A 74 8.25 -3.95 8.46
N GLU A 75 8.99 -4.97 7.99
CA GLU A 75 8.71 -5.61 6.69
C GLU A 75 7.33 -6.26 6.68
N VAL A 76 6.88 -6.87 7.80
CA VAL A 76 5.50 -7.41 7.91
C VAL A 76 4.47 -6.31 7.69
N ALA A 77 4.60 -5.17 8.38
CA ALA A 77 3.67 -4.06 8.26
C ALA A 77 3.69 -3.47 6.83
N SER A 78 4.89 -3.24 6.26
CA SER A 78 5.05 -2.65 4.93
C SER A 78 4.49 -3.56 3.83
N LYS A 79 4.78 -4.87 3.87
CA LYS A 79 4.22 -5.82 2.89
C LYS A 79 2.71 -5.96 2.98
N THR A 80 2.17 -5.86 4.19
CA THR A 80 0.71 -5.90 4.38
C THR A 80 0.06 -4.64 3.81
N ALA A 81 0.64 -3.46 4.04
CA ALA A 81 0.22 -2.22 3.40
C ALA A 81 0.28 -2.31 1.87
N ASP A 82 1.40 -2.80 1.31
CA ASP A 82 1.61 -2.92 -0.14
C ASP A 82 0.55 -3.81 -0.83
N ILE A 83 0.14 -4.92 -0.20
CA ILE A 83 -0.74 -5.93 -0.82
C ILE A 83 -2.21 -5.66 -0.53
N ALA A 84 -2.54 -5.28 0.70
CA ALA A 84 -3.91 -5.15 1.18
C ALA A 84 -4.31 -3.71 1.52
N GLY A 85 -3.35 -2.82 1.66
CA GLY A 85 -3.54 -1.40 1.98
C GLY A 85 -4.02 -1.11 3.40
N ASP A 86 -4.34 -2.14 4.18
CA ASP A 86 -4.82 -2.08 5.57
C ASP A 86 -4.37 -3.34 6.33
N GLY A 87 -4.67 -3.41 7.64
CA GLY A 87 -4.36 -4.59 8.49
C GLY A 87 -2.93 -4.66 8.99
N THR A 88 -2.14 -3.62 8.86
CA THR A 88 -0.73 -3.53 9.24
C THR A 88 -0.52 -3.78 10.74
N THR A 89 -1.37 -3.22 11.58
CA THR A 89 -1.37 -3.45 13.03
C THR A 89 -1.74 -4.89 13.38
N THR A 90 -2.73 -5.47 12.71
CA THR A 90 -3.13 -6.88 12.91
C THR A 90 -2.00 -7.82 12.55
N ALA A 91 -1.32 -7.58 11.43
CA ALA A 91 -0.16 -8.36 10.99
C ALA A 91 1.00 -8.29 12.00
N THR A 92 1.27 -7.11 12.53
CA THR A 92 2.29 -6.88 13.57
C THR A 92 1.98 -7.65 14.86
N VAL A 93 0.72 -7.64 15.31
CA VAL A 93 0.27 -8.37 16.50
C VAL A 93 0.38 -9.88 16.31
N LEU A 94 -0.03 -10.39 15.14
CA LEU A 94 0.10 -11.82 14.80
C LEU A 94 1.56 -12.25 14.76
N ALA A 95 2.43 -11.48 14.12
CA ALA A 95 3.86 -11.79 14.04
C ALA A 95 4.51 -11.82 15.43
N GLN A 96 4.24 -10.82 16.29
CA GLN A 96 4.71 -10.82 17.68
C GLN A 96 4.26 -12.08 18.43
N ALA A 97 3.00 -12.49 18.27
CA ALA A 97 2.45 -13.65 18.94
C ALA A 97 3.13 -14.96 18.51
N ILE A 98 3.33 -15.13 17.19
CA ILE A 98 4.01 -16.31 16.63
C ILE A 98 5.47 -16.34 17.07
N VAL A 99 6.22 -15.23 16.97
CA VAL A 99 7.61 -15.13 17.42
C VAL A 99 7.73 -15.43 18.91
N THR A 100 6.89 -14.79 19.73
CA THR A 100 6.97 -14.95 21.20
C THR A 100 6.70 -16.38 21.65
N THR A 101 5.70 -17.03 21.05
CA THR A 101 5.35 -18.41 21.41
C THR A 101 6.34 -19.39 20.78
N GLY A 102 6.74 -19.15 19.54
CA GLY A 102 7.68 -20.00 18.82
C GLY A 102 9.06 -20.03 19.48
N LEU A 103 9.63 -18.87 19.85
CA LEU A 103 10.94 -18.81 20.50
C LEU A 103 10.97 -19.51 21.87
N LYS A 104 9.85 -19.54 22.63
CA LYS A 104 9.75 -20.32 23.85
C LYS A 104 9.89 -21.83 23.58
N ASN A 105 9.28 -22.32 22.50
CA ASN A 105 9.39 -23.73 22.12
C ASN A 105 10.79 -24.06 21.57
N VAL A 106 11.41 -23.17 20.78
CA VAL A 106 12.81 -23.35 20.33
C VAL A 106 13.75 -23.41 21.52
N ALA A 107 13.60 -22.52 22.50
CA ALA A 107 14.39 -22.53 23.73
C ALA A 107 14.17 -23.81 24.58
N SER A 108 13.01 -24.45 24.45
CA SER A 108 12.69 -25.74 25.09
C SER A 108 13.19 -26.95 24.31
N GLY A 109 13.86 -26.75 23.17
CA GLY A 109 14.50 -27.81 22.38
C GLY A 109 13.71 -28.30 21.16
N ALA A 110 12.59 -27.67 20.82
CA ALA A 110 11.87 -28.00 19.58
C ALA A 110 12.68 -27.65 18.34
N ASN A 111 12.57 -28.47 17.27
CA ASN A 111 13.25 -28.23 16.01
C ASN A 111 12.62 -27.02 15.28
N PRO A 112 13.38 -25.91 15.08
CA PRO A 112 12.82 -24.70 14.48
C PRO A 112 12.30 -24.92 13.04
N MET A 113 12.91 -25.83 12.29
CA MET A 113 12.50 -26.11 10.89
C MET A 113 11.18 -26.87 10.86
N ASP A 114 10.93 -27.77 11.79
CA ASP A 114 9.66 -28.50 11.88
C ASP A 114 8.56 -27.62 12.48
N LEU A 115 8.90 -26.76 13.45
CA LEU A 115 7.98 -25.70 13.91
C LEU A 115 7.51 -24.84 12.74
N LYS A 116 8.45 -24.38 11.88
CA LYS A 116 8.12 -23.58 10.70
C LYS A 116 7.20 -24.33 9.74
N ARG A 117 7.47 -25.60 9.45
CA ARG A 117 6.59 -26.43 8.59
C ARG A 117 5.18 -26.53 9.16
N GLY A 118 5.07 -26.70 10.49
CA GLY A 118 3.78 -26.73 11.19
C GLY A 118 3.04 -25.40 11.10
N ILE A 119 3.76 -24.27 11.23
CA ILE A 119 3.22 -22.92 11.07
C ILE A 119 2.71 -22.71 9.63
N ASP A 120 3.53 -23.01 8.62
CA ASP A 120 3.16 -22.85 7.20
C ASP A 120 1.87 -23.66 6.89
N LYS A 121 1.83 -24.91 7.31
CA LYS A 121 0.67 -25.81 7.13
C LYS A 121 -0.61 -25.29 7.82
N ALA A 122 -0.46 -24.72 9.02
CA ALA A 122 -1.58 -24.15 9.74
C ALA A 122 -2.11 -22.89 9.07
N VAL A 123 -1.22 -22.02 8.58
CA VAL A 123 -1.59 -20.81 7.86
C VAL A 123 -2.36 -21.13 6.58
N ASP A 124 -1.88 -22.08 5.78
CA ASP A 124 -2.57 -22.53 4.57
C ASP A 124 -4.00 -23.01 4.89
N ALA A 125 -4.16 -23.79 5.97
CA ALA A 125 -5.47 -24.28 6.40
C ALA A 125 -6.41 -23.16 6.84
N VAL A 126 -5.93 -22.20 7.63
CA VAL A 126 -6.71 -21.04 8.09
C VAL A 126 -7.09 -20.14 6.92
N VAL A 127 -6.17 -19.87 6.00
CA VAL A 127 -6.42 -19.08 4.79
C VAL A 127 -7.48 -19.73 3.90
N ALA A 128 -7.41 -21.05 3.70
CA ALA A 128 -8.42 -21.79 2.95
C ALA A 128 -9.81 -21.68 3.62
N GLU A 129 -9.87 -21.69 4.95
CA GLU A 129 -11.13 -21.56 5.69
C GLU A 129 -11.65 -20.11 5.67
N LEU A 130 -10.78 -19.09 5.79
CA LEU A 130 -11.16 -17.68 5.61
C LEU A 130 -11.84 -17.44 4.26
N LYS A 131 -11.30 -18.01 3.18
CA LYS A 131 -11.91 -17.91 1.84
C LYS A 131 -13.29 -18.57 1.76
N LYS A 132 -13.54 -19.65 2.50
CA LYS A 132 -14.85 -20.32 2.53
C LYS A 132 -15.91 -19.55 3.30
N ILE A 133 -15.54 -18.92 4.42
CA ILE A 133 -16.47 -18.13 5.23
C ILE A 133 -16.68 -16.71 4.70
N SER A 134 -15.89 -16.30 3.72
CA SER A 134 -15.99 -15.00 3.06
C SER A 134 -17.34 -14.81 2.37
N LYS A 135 -17.92 -13.61 2.52
CA LYS A 135 -19.17 -13.19 1.87
C LYS A 135 -18.88 -12.10 0.86
N THR A 136 -19.32 -12.27 -0.38
CA THR A 136 -19.11 -11.28 -1.44
C THR A 136 -19.82 -9.95 -1.12
N VAL A 137 -19.17 -8.85 -1.44
CA VAL A 137 -19.72 -7.48 -1.31
C VAL A 137 -20.37 -7.05 -2.61
N GLY A 138 -19.72 -7.30 -3.74
CA GLY A 138 -20.20 -6.85 -5.06
C GLY A 138 -20.39 -5.32 -5.09
N SER A 139 -21.53 -4.88 -5.62
CA SER A 139 -21.94 -3.47 -5.70
C SER A 139 -22.90 -3.04 -4.58
N ASP A 140 -22.90 -3.75 -3.43
CA ASP A 140 -23.75 -3.41 -2.29
C ASP A 140 -23.20 -2.17 -1.56
N HIS A 141 -23.75 -1.01 -1.87
CA HIS A 141 -23.32 0.27 -1.29
C HIS A 141 -23.42 0.32 0.24
N ALA A 142 -24.36 -0.42 0.86
CA ALA A 142 -24.46 -0.46 2.31
C ALA A 142 -23.26 -1.19 2.92
N LYS A 143 -22.86 -2.32 2.35
CA LYS A 143 -21.65 -3.04 2.78
C LYS A 143 -20.38 -2.26 2.50
N ILE A 144 -20.27 -1.63 1.34
CA ILE A 144 -19.14 -0.73 0.99
C ILE A 144 -19.01 0.36 2.05
N LYS A 145 -20.11 1.05 2.38
CA LYS A 145 -20.12 2.07 3.43
C LYS A 145 -19.69 1.51 4.79
N GLN A 146 -20.17 0.31 5.17
CA GLN A 146 -19.80 -0.33 6.44
C GLN A 146 -18.32 -0.64 6.52
N VAL A 147 -17.73 -1.24 5.46
CA VAL A 147 -16.29 -1.51 5.40
C VAL A 147 -15.50 -0.21 5.55
N ALA A 148 -15.82 0.80 4.76
CA ALA A 148 -15.14 2.09 4.77
C ALA A 148 -15.26 2.77 6.15
N SER A 149 -16.46 2.75 6.77
CA SER A 149 -16.65 3.32 8.11
C SER A 149 -15.79 2.61 9.16
N ILE A 150 -15.75 1.28 9.16
CA ILE A 150 -14.96 0.50 10.13
C ILE A 150 -13.46 0.78 9.98
N SER A 151 -12.93 0.72 8.76
CA SER A 151 -11.52 1.00 8.51
C SER A 151 -11.17 2.46 8.87
N ALA A 152 -12.09 3.40 8.66
CA ALA A 152 -11.95 4.79 9.10
C ALA A 152 -12.21 5.01 10.61
N ASN A 153 -12.00 4.01 11.46
CA ASN A 153 -12.24 4.09 12.92
C ASN A 153 -13.70 4.43 13.31
N ASN A 154 -14.67 3.84 12.61
CA ASN A 154 -16.12 4.07 12.76
C ASN A 154 -16.57 5.51 12.42
N ASP A 155 -15.91 6.12 11.44
CA ASP A 155 -16.33 7.40 10.89
C ASP A 155 -17.34 7.21 9.75
N ASP A 156 -18.63 7.39 10.05
CA ASP A 156 -19.70 7.22 9.08
C ASP A 156 -19.70 8.27 7.97
N ALA A 157 -19.06 9.44 8.20
CA ALA A 157 -18.94 10.47 7.17
C ALA A 157 -17.94 10.03 6.10
N ILE A 158 -16.80 9.48 6.51
CA ILE A 158 -15.81 8.90 5.59
C ILE A 158 -16.42 7.69 4.85
N GLY A 159 -17.13 6.81 5.57
CA GLY A 159 -17.80 5.67 4.94
C GLY A 159 -18.80 6.08 3.85
N THR A 160 -19.57 7.13 4.09
CA THR A 160 -20.51 7.67 3.09
C THR A 160 -19.75 8.27 1.91
N LEU A 161 -18.71 9.06 2.17
CA LEU A 161 -17.89 9.70 1.16
C LEU A 161 -17.31 8.68 0.15
N ILE A 162 -16.75 7.58 0.66
CA ILE A 162 -16.16 6.51 -0.18
C ILE A 162 -17.24 5.75 -0.95
N SER A 163 -18.36 5.41 -0.28
CA SER A 163 -19.48 4.75 -0.95
C SER A 163 -20.07 5.59 -2.08
N ASP A 164 -20.22 6.91 -1.88
CA ASP A 164 -20.71 7.84 -2.89
C ASP A 164 -19.69 7.99 -4.05
N ALA A 165 -18.40 8.01 -3.75
CA ALA A 165 -17.37 8.02 -4.78
C ALA A 165 -17.43 6.75 -5.64
N MET A 166 -17.48 5.58 -5.02
CA MET A 166 -17.61 4.30 -5.74
C MET A 166 -18.92 4.20 -6.54
N ALA A 167 -20.01 4.78 -6.04
CA ALA A 167 -21.27 4.84 -6.81
C ALA A 167 -21.15 5.66 -8.10
N LYS A 168 -20.30 6.72 -8.09
CA LYS A 168 -20.08 7.59 -9.26
C LYS A 168 -19.19 6.97 -10.31
N VAL A 169 -18.08 6.31 -9.90
CA VAL A 169 -17.09 5.78 -10.83
C VAL A 169 -17.15 4.26 -11.04
N GLY A 170 -17.99 3.56 -10.28
CA GLY A 170 -18.08 2.10 -10.27
C GLY A 170 -17.03 1.45 -9.38
N THR A 171 -17.15 0.12 -9.20
CA THR A 171 -16.25 -0.67 -8.34
C THR A 171 -14.82 -0.74 -8.87
N GLU A 172 -14.65 -0.69 -10.18
CA GLU A 172 -13.36 -0.67 -10.89
C GLU A 172 -12.86 0.77 -11.16
N GLY A 173 -13.62 1.77 -10.74
CA GLY A 173 -13.32 3.17 -10.97
C GLY A 173 -12.16 3.67 -10.13
N VAL A 174 -11.45 4.66 -10.65
CA VAL A 174 -10.32 5.28 -9.97
C VAL A 174 -10.81 6.30 -8.94
N ILE A 175 -10.33 6.18 -7.71
CA ILE A 175 -10.57 7.15 -6.65
C ILE A 175 -9.21 7.59 -6.12
N THR A 176 -8.98 8.89 -6.06
CA THR A 176 -7.78 9.52 -5.50
C THR A 176 -8.14 10.40 -4.31
N VAL A 177 -7.21 10.59 -3.38
CA VAL A 177 -7.40 11.39 -2.18
C VAL A 177 -6.46 12.59 -2.22
N GLU A 178 -7.03 13.80 -2.17
CA GLU A 178 -6.31 15.06 -2.29
C GLU A 178 -6.61 15.98 -1.12
N GLU A 179 -5.70 16.90 -0.85
CA GLU A 179 -5.91 17.95 0.14
C GLU A 179 -6.83 19.04 -0.41
N ALA A 180 -7.89 19.37 0.34
CA ALA A 180 -8.74 20.51 0.00
C ALA A 180 -8.04 21.84 0.32
N LYS A 181 -8.33 22.88 -0.45
CA LYS A 181 -7.89 24.24 -0.14
C LYS A 181 -8.63 24.88 1.04
N GLY A 182 -9.71 24.25 1.51
CA GLY A 182 -10.58 24.71 2.58
C GLY A 182 -10.81 23.65 3.65
N THR A 183 -11.74 23.93 4.55
CA THR A 183 -12.08 23.05 5.67
C THR A 183 -13.11 21.98 5.33
N GLU A 184 -13.78 22.10 4.19
CA GLU A 184 -14.83 21.18 3.78
C GLU A 184 -14.27 20.00 2.98
N THR A 185 -14.79 18.81 3.26
CA THR A 185 -14.48 17.59 2.53
C THR A 185 -15.53 17.36 1.45
N GLU A 186 -15.12 17.15 0.20
CA GLU A 186 -16.02 16.97 -0.94
C GLU A 186 -15.53 15.89 -1.92
N VAL A 187 -16.47 15.35 -2.72
CA VAL A 187 -16.19 14.40 -3.81
C VAL A 187 -16.46 15.08 -5.14
N LYS A 188 -15.45 15.17 -5.99
CA LYS A 188 -15.59 15.61 -7.39
C LYS A 188 -15.25 14.49 -8.34
N THR A 189 -16.02 14.37 -9.43
CA THR A 189 -15.65 13.49 -10.54
C THR A 189 -15.07 14.35 -11.65
N VAL A 190 -13.88 13.98 -12.11
CA VAL A 190 -13.14 14.69 -13.15
C VAL A 190 -12.79 13.72 -14.28
N GLU A 191 -12.51 14.27 -15.47
CA GLU A 191 -11.97 13.49 -16.57
C GLU A 191 -10.58 12.95 -16.21
N GLY A 192 -10.37 11.66 -16.37
CA GLY A 192 -9.10 11.04 -16.00
C GLY A 192 -9.11 9.55 -16.23
N MET A 193 -7.95 8.93 -16.07
CA MET A 193 -7.80 7.48 -16.15
C MET A 193 -6.58 6.99 -15.37
N GLN A 194 -6.59 5.71 -15.02
CA GLN A 194 -5.43 4.99 -14.48
C GLN A 194 -5.05 3.82 -15.38
N PHE A 195 -3.76 3.55 -15.48
CA PHE A 195 -3.24 2.36 -16.13
C PHE A 195 -2.09 1.73 -15.33
N ASP A 196 -1.93 0.42 -15.48
CA ASP A 196 -1.03 -0.45 -14.73
C ASP A 196 0.42 -0.37 -15.25
N ARG A 197 1.05 0.79 -15.12
CA ARG A 197 2.48 1.03 -15.36
C ARG A 197 2.99 2.08 -14.39
N GLY A 198 3.95 1.69 -13.57
CA GLY A 198 4.62 2.60 -12.66
C GLY A 198 5.88 3.22 -13.25
N TYR A 199 6.59 3.99 -12.43
CA TYR A 199 7.81 4.68 -12.86
C TYR A 199 8.94 3.70 -13.21
N LEU A 200 9.73 4.06 -14.22
CA LEU A 200 10.88 3.27 -14.67
C LEU A 200 12.09 3.36 -13.73
N SER A 201 12.08 4.30 -12.79
CA SER A 201 13.14 4.47 -11.80
C SER A 201 12.58 5.09 -10.52
N PRO A 202 12.93 4.56 -9.33
CA PRO A 202 12.56 5.15 -8.05
C PRO A 202 13.10 6.58 -7.86
N TYR A 203 14.12 6.97 -8.62
CA TYR A 203 14.66 8.33 -8.58
C TYR A 203 13.72 9.40 -9.18
N PHE A 204 12.63 9.00 -9.84
CA PHE A 204 11.59 9.93 -10.27
C PHE A 204 10.65 10.37 -9.14
N VAL A 205 10.63 9.66 -8.02
CA VAL A 205 9.82 9.95 -6.84
C VAL A 205 10.00 11.40 -6.38
N THR A 206 8.90 12.07 -6.09
CA THR A 206 8.83 13.44 -5.53
C THR A 206 8.31 13.42 -4.11
N ASN A 207 7.43 12.47 -3.78
CA ASN A 207 6.91 12.22 -2.45
C ASN A 207 7.52 10.93 -1.88
N ALA A 208 8.52 11.07 -1.01
CA ALA A 208 9.22 9.93 -0.44
C ALA A 208 8.41 9.15 0.62
N GLU A 209 7.37 9.75 1.20
CA GLU A 209 6.51 9.10 2.20
C GLU A 209 5.66 8.00 1.52
N ASN A 210 5.06 8.32 0.38
CA ASN A 210 4.22 7.39 -0.39
C ASN A 210 4.98 6.68 -1.52
N MET A 211 6.25 7.04 -1.77
CA MET A 211 7.03 6.54 -2.91
C MET A 211 6.34 6.85 -4.26
N GLU A 212 5.81 8.06 -4.42
CA GLU A 212 5.08 8.53 -5.59
C GLU A 212 5.81 9.68 -6.29
N ALA A 213 5.65 9.75 -7.60
CA ALA A 213 6.04 10.90 -8.42
C ALA A 213 4.77 11.71 -8.74
N ASP A 214 4.56 12.80 -8.01
CA ASP A 214 3.48 13.76 -8.24
C ASP A 214 3.95 14.87 -9.20
N LEU A 215 3.20 15.05 -10.27
CA LEU A 215 3.47 16.04 -11.32
C LEU A 215 2.23 16.94 -11.50
N GLU A 216 2.33 18.19 -11.08
CA GLU A 216 1.24 19.17 -11.19
C GLU A 216 1.32 19.99 -12.48
N ASN A 217 0.19 20.19 -13.15
CA ASN A 217 0.09 20.91 -14.42
C ASN A 217 1.09 20.42 -15.48
N ALA A 218 1.21 19.09 -15.57
CA ALA A 218 2.24 18.42 -16.37
C ALA A 218 1.94 18.38 -17.85
N PHE A 219 3.00 18.37 -18.65
CA PHE A 219 2.98 17.90 -20.02
C PHE A 219 3.09 16.39 -20.10
N ILE A 220 2.53 15.79 -21.15
CA ILE A 220 2.56 14.34 -21.38
C ILE A 220 3.07 14.09 -22.78
N LEU A 221 4.26 13.52 -22.90
CA LEU A 221 4.81 13.02 -24.15
C LEU A 221 4.35 11.58 -24.37
N ILE A 222 3.66 11.31 -25.47
CA ILE A 222 3.13 9.99 -25.79
C ILE A 222 3.84 9.50 -27.06
N TYR A 223 4.66 8.45 -26.92
CA TYR A 223 5.49 7.91 -28.00
C TYR A 223 5.28 6.40 -28.15
N ASP A 224 5.09 5.93 -29.37
CA ASP A 224 4.76 4.53 -29.66
C ASP A 224 5.96 3.58 -29.70
N LYS A 225 7.18 4.12 -29.67
CA LYS A 225 8.43 3.36 -29.74
C LYS A 225 9.25 3.48 -28.46
N LYS A 226 10.34 2.72 -28.43
CA LYS A 226 11.35 2.77 -27.37
C LYS A 226 12.26 3.99 -27.53
N VAL A 227 12.63 4.59 -26.41
CA VAL A 227 13.60 5.70 -26.32
C VAL A 227 14.85 5.21 -25.60
N SER A 228 15.96 5.08 -26.32
CA SER A 228 17.25 4.61 -25.77
C SER A 228 18.33 5.68 -25.79
N THR A 229 18.22 6.71 -26.66
CA THR A 229 19.20 7.79 -26.83
C THR A 229 18.57 9.15 -26.52
N MET A 230 19.40 10.07 -26.00
CA MET A 230 18.94 11.41 -25.68
C MET A 230 18.72 12.32 -26.90
N LYS A 231 19.38 12.03 -28.02
CA LYS A 231 19.37 12.89 -29.20
C LYS A 231 17.98 13.23 -29.70
N GLU A 232 17.09 12.23 -29.75
CA GLU A 232 15.72 12.41 -30.23
C GLU A 232 14.83 13.14 -29.22
N LEU A 233 15.11 12.97 -27.93
CA LEU A 233 14.31 13.52 -26.83
C LEU A 233 14.71 14.96 -26.46
N LEU A 234 15.97 15.34 -26.75
CA LEU A 234 16.55 16.61 -26.30
C LEU A 234 15.73 17.84 -26.71
N PRO A 235 15.24 17.98 -27.95
CA PRO A 235 14.50 19.18 -28.38
C PRO A 235 13.22 19.41 -27.56
N ILE A 236 12.50 18.35 -27.22
CA ILE A 236 11.25 18.47 -26.43
C ILE A 236 11.53 18.68 -24.94
N LEU A 237 12.62 18.10 -24.41
CA LEU A 237 13.05 18.33 -23.03
C LEU A 237 13.46 19.78 -22.80
N GLU A 238 14.21 20.39 -23.73
CA GLU A 238 14.62 21.79 -23.63
C GLU A 238 13.41 22.73 -23.65
N LYS A 239 12.46 22.49 -24.58
CA LYS A 239 11.21 23.25 -24.64
C LYS A 239 10.38 23.12 -23.37
N SER A 240 10.24 21.90 -22.84
CA SER A 240 9.52 21.64 -21.59
C SER A 240 10.20 22.31 -20.40
N ALA A 241 11.52 22.19 -20.27
CA ALA A 241 12.31 22.81 -19.20
C ALA A 241 12.16 24.33 -19.15
N GLN A 242 12.13 24.99 -20.34
CA GLN A 242 11.93 26.44 -20.44
C GLN A 242 10.57 26.91 -19.87
N THR A 243 9.56 26.05 -19.89
CA THR A 243 8.24 26.38 -19.31
C THR A 243 8.20 26.23 -17.79
N GLY A 244 9.16 25.50 -17.20
CA GLY A 244 9.17 25.13 -15.77
C GLY A 244 8.14 24.07 -15.36
N ARG A 245 7.33 23.57 -16.32
CA ARG A 245 6.32 22.54 -16.07
C ARG A 245 6.94 21.14 -16.05
N PRO A 246 6.42 20.22 -15.22
CA PRO A 246 6.81 18.82 -15.25
C PRO A 246 6.44 18.15 -16.57
N LEU A 247 7.19 17.10 -16.93
CA LEU A 247 6.95 16.27 -18.10
C LEU A 247 6.82 14.80 -17.70
N LEU A 248 5.70 14.16 -18.04
CA LEU A 248 5.58 12.70 -18.06
C LEU A 248 5.92 12.18 -19.45
N ILE A 249 6.79 11.19 -19.53
CA ILE A 249 7.12 10.46 -20.77
C ILE A 249 6.45 9.10 -20.72
N ILE A 250 5.54 8.83 -21.65
CA ILE A 250 4.90 7.53 -21.87
C ILE A 250 5.44 6.99 -23.20
N ALA A 251 6.27 5.95 -23.14
CA ALA A 251 6.86 5.33 -24.33
C ALA A 251 6.78 3.80 -24.22
N GLU A 252 7.01 3.10 -25.34
CA GLU A 252 7.11 1.62 -25.29
C GLU A 252 8.09 1.17 -24.21
N ASP A 253 9.24 1.81 -24.15
CA ASP A 253 10.23 1.70 -23.09
C ASP A 253 11.12 2.94 -23.09
N VAL A 254 11.74 3.24 -21.95
CA VAL A 254 12.82 4.25 -21.86
C VAL A 254 13.97 3.60 -21.12
N ASP A 255 15.11 3.43 -21.76
CA ASP A 255 16.26 2.75 -21.17
C ASP A 255 17.61 3.37 -21.56
N GLY A 256 18.69 2.68 -21.22
CA GLY A 256 20.04 3.04 -21.62
C GLY A 256 20.43 4.47 -21.24
N GLU A 257 21.04 5.18 -22.21
CA GLU A 257 21.49 6.56 -22.05
C GLU A 257 20.34 7.52 -21.73
N ALA A 258 19.17 7.33 -22.36
CA ALA A 258 18.00 8.20 -22.16
C ALA A 258 17.54 8.16 -20.70
N LEU A 259 17.30 6.97 -20.14
CA LEU A 259 16.86 6.82 -18.75
C LEU A 259 17.89 7.39 -17.77
N ALA A 260 19.17 7.04 -17.94
CA ALA A 260 20.25 7.52 -17.07
C ALA A 260 20.32 9.05 -17.07
N THR A 261 20.22 9.68 -18.22
CA THR A 261 20.29 11.14 -18.35
C THR A 261 19.07 11.83 -17.74
N LEU A 262 17.85 11.27 -17.92
CA LEU A 262 16.64 11.79 -17.28
C LEU A 262 16.77 11.74 -15.74
N VAL A 263 17.21 10.62 -15.18
CA VAL A 263 17.43 10.43 -13.74
C VAL A 263 18.46 11.42 -13.20
N VAL A 264 19.62 11.56 -13.86
CA VAL A 264 20.66 12.50 -13.41
C VAL A 264 20.17 13.95 -13.40
N ASN A 265 19.46 14.38 -14.45
CA ASN A 265 18.94 15.75 -14.54
C ASN A 265 17.78 16.00 -13.55
N LYS A 266 16.96 14.96 -13.24
CA LYS A 266 15.95 15.04 -12.20
C LYS A 266 16.59 15.19 -10.82
N ILE A 267 17.62 14.41 -10.50
CA ILE A 267 18.34 14.49 -9.22
C ILE A 267 19.01 15.86 -9.03
N ARG A 268 19.56 16.42 -10.12
CA ARG A 268 20.16 17.76 -10.13
C ARG A 268 19.14 18.90 -10.05
N GLY A 269 17.84 18.60 -10.13
CA GLY A 269 16.77 19.60 -10.15
C GLY A 269 16.67 20.39 -11.47
N ALA A 270 17.42 20.00 -12.51
CA ALA A 270 17.38 20.66 -13.83
C ALA A 270 16.11 20.31 -14.62
N LEU A 271 15.54 19.12 -14.40
CA LEU A 271 14.31 18.67 -15.04
C LEU A 271 13.31 18.16 -13.97
N LYS A 272 12.05 18.51 -14.17
CA LYS A 272 10.92 17.90 -13.46
C LYS A 272 10.32 16.85 -14.39
N VAL A 273 10.73 15.59 -14.27
CA VAL A 273 10.39 14.55 -15.23
C VAL A 273 10.13 13.22 -14.56
N ALA A 274 9.20 12.45 -15.10
CA ALA A 274 9.04 11.02 -14.83
C ALA A 274 8.87 10.28 -16.17
N ALA A 275 9.21 8.99 -16.19
CA ALA A 275 9.05 8.14 -17.35
C ALA A 275 8.39 6.82 -16.96
N VAL A 276 7.44 6.37 -17.78
CA VAL A 276 6.68 5.14 -17.60
C VAL A 276 6.59 4.36 -18.91
N LYS A 277 6.39 3.05 -18.83
CA LYS A 277 6.08 2.24 -20.01
C LYS A 277 4.64 2.48 -20.46
N ALA A 278 4.44 2.44 -21.77
CA ALA A 278 3.11 2.43 -22.36
C ALA A 278 2.31 1.18 -21.90
N PRO A 279 1.01 1.32 -21.59
CA PRO A 279 0.18 0.19 -21.22
C PRO A 279 -0.15 -0.69 -22.42
N GLY A 280 -0.28 -2.01 -22.18
CA GLY A 280 -0.60 -3.00 -23.21
C GLY A 280 0.55 -3.37 -24.13
N PHE A 281 0.25 -4.18 -25.15
CA PHE A 281 1.20 -4.67 -26.15
C PHE A 281 0.57 -4.62 -27.55
N GLY A 282 1.40 -4.50 -28.61
CA GLY A 282 0.95 -4.52 -30.00
C GLY A 282 -0.13 -3.47 -30.30
N ASP A 283 -1.17 -3.86 -31.05
CA ASP A 283 -2.26 -2.95 -31.43
C ASP A 283 -3.05 -2.44 -30.24
N ARG A 284 -3.14 -3.22 -29.14
CA ARG A 284 -3.78 -2.78 -27.91
C ARG A 284 -3.02 -1.62 -27.27
N ARG A 285 -1.67 -1.65 -27.26
CA ARG A 285 -0.85 -0.54 -26.81
C ARG A 285 -1.13 0.73 -27.60
N LYS A 286 -1.17 0.64 -28.94
CA LYS A 286 -1.49 1.77 -29.83
C LYS A 286 -2.87 2.37 -29.49
N ALA A 287 -3.85 1.49 -29.29
CA ALA A 287 -5.21 1.93 -28.94
C ALA A 287 -5.26 2.64 -27.58
N MET A 288 -4.53 2.14 -26.56
CA MET A 288 -4.46 2.77 -25.24
C MET A 288 -3.68 4.09 -25.26
N LEU A 289 -2.59 4.19 -26.04
CA LEU A 289 -1.88 5.46 -26.24
C LEU A 289 -2.79 6.51 -26.89
N GLN A 290 -3.64 6.10 -27.84
CA GLN A 290 -4.62 6.98 -28.46
C GLN A 290 -5.69 7.45 -27.47
N ASP A 291 -6.15 6.56 -26.57
CA ASP A 291 -7.10 6.92 -25.53
C ASP A 291 -6.50 7.97 -24.57
N ILE A 292 -5.23 7.78 -24.18
CA ILE A 292 -4.50 8.74 -23.35
C ILE A 292 -4.33 10.08 -24.08
N ALA A 293 -4.00 10.06 -25.38
CA ALA A 293 -3.85 11.27 -26.17
C ALA A 293 -5.16 12.06 -26.25
N ILE A 294 -6.28 11.38 -26.50
CA ILE A 294 -7.62 12.02 -26.54
C ILE A 294 -7.99 12.59 -25.18
N LEU A 295 -7.76 11.85 -24.09
CA LEU A 295 -8.05 12.29 -22.73
C LEU A 295 -7.25 13.54 -22.34
N THR A 296 -6.01 13.64 -22.80
CA THR A 296 -5.07 14.70 -22.39
C THR A 296 -4.94 15.83 -23.42
N GLY A 297 -5.65 15.72 -24.54
CA GLY A 297 -5.63 16.72 -25.62
C GLY A 297 -4.30 16.79 -26.38
N GLY A 298 -3.50 15.71 -26.35
CA GLY A 298 -2.25 15.58 -27.08
C GLY A 298 -2.36 14.67 -28.28
N GLN A 299 -1.21 14.32 -28.85
CA GLN A 299 -1.09 13.39 -29.98
C GLN A 299 -0.13 12.25 -29.66
N VAL A 300 -0.38 11.09 -30.27
CA VAL A 300 0.60 9.98 -30.24
C VAL A 300 1.66 10.30 -31.30
N ILE A 301 2.90 10.45 -30.84
CA ILE A 301 4.03 10.62 -31.74
C ILE A 301 4.41 9.24 -32.28
N SER A 302 4.21 9.05 -33.59
CA SER A 302 4.42 7.80 -34.29
C SER A 302 4.82 8.05 -35.72
N GLU A 303 5.66 7.21 -36.31
CA GLU A 303 5.97 7.25 -37.71
C GLU A 303 4.74 7.00 -38.59
N GLU A 304 3.76 6.24 -38.09
CA GLU A 304 2.49 6.00 -38.79
C GLU A 304 1.67 7.29 -38.96
N THR A 305 1.78 8.20 -37.99
CA THR A 305 1.15 9.54 -38.07
C THR A 305 2.02 10.55 -38.78
N GLY A 306 3.22 10.18 -39.23
CA GLY A 306 4.20 11.08 -39.86
C GLY A 306 4.95 11.98 -38.88
N LEU A 307 4.75 11.81 -37.57
CA LEU A 307 5.39 12.58 -36.51
C LEU A 307 6.67 11.87 -36.03
N LYS A 308 7.78 12.60 -36.00
CA LYS A 308 9.04 12.13 -35.43
C LYS A 308 9.29 12.81 -34.10
N LEU A 309 9.87 12.09 -33.14
CA LEU A 309 10.14 12.58 -31.79
C LEU A 309 11.03 13.83 -31.80
N GLU A 310 12.04 13.88 -32.68
CA GLU A 310 12.94 15.02 -32.85
C GLU A 310 12.24 16.33 -33.29
N ASN A 311 11.06 16.23 -33.94
CA ASN A 311 10.28 17.36 -34.43
C ASN A 311 9.12 17.73 -33.51
N ALA A 312 8.92 17.01 -32.38
CA ALA A 312 7.83 17.24 -31.45
C ALA A 312 7.83 18.67 -30.89
N THR A 313 6.65 19.22 -30.75
CA THR A 313 6.41 20.55 -30.19
C THR A 313 5.59 20.46 -28.89
N LEU A 314 5.49 21.56 -28.15
CA LEU A 314 4.64 21.59 -26.94
C LEU A 314 3.14 21.47 -27.26
N GLU A 315 2.74 21.72 -28.51
CA GLU A 315 1.36 21.59 -28.98
C GLU A 315 0.96 20.11 -29.19
N ASP A 316 1.94 19.24 -29.45
CA ASP A 316 1.73 17.81 -29.63
C ASP A 316 1.59 17.08 -28.29
N LEU A 317 2.02 17.73 -27.20
CA LEU A 317 1.98 17.13 -25.86
C LEU A 317 0.58 17.17 -25.25
N GLY A 318 0.18 16.07 -24.64
CA GLY A 318 -0.96 16.06 -23.74
C GLY A 318 -0.70 16.89 -22.49
N ARG A 319 -1.78 17.25 -21.78
CA ARG A 319 -1.73 18.00 -20.52
C ARG A 319 -2.71 17.41 -19.51
N ALA A 320 -2.36 17.50 -18.23
CA ALA A 320 -3.25 17.16 -17.13
C ALA A 320 -2.98 18.08 -15.93
N GLU A 321 -4.00 18.28 -15.09
CA GLU A 321 -3.87 19.07 -13.87
C GLU A 321 -2.94 18.38 -12.88
N LYS A 322 -3.12 17.05 -12.69
CA LYS A 322 -2.25 16.24 -11.83
C LYS A 322 -1.98 14.87 -12.45
N ILE A 323 -0.77 14.38 -12.24
CA ILE A 323 -0.39 13.01 -12.56
C ILE A 323 0.33 12.44 -11.34
N THR A 324 -0.13 11.28 -10.87
CA THR A 324 0.53 10.52 -9.80
C THR A 324 1.03 9.20 -10.37
N VAL A 325 2.31 8.93 -10.19
CA VAL A 325 2.96 7.68 -10.62
C VAL A 325 3.55 6.97 -9.42
N ASP A 326 3.00 5.81 -9.10
CA ASP A 326 3.56 4.90 -8.11
C ASP A 326 4.44 3.81 -8.76
N LYS A 327 4.83 2.78 -8.03
CA LYS A 327 5.65 1.67 -8.54
C LYS A 327 4.93 0.80 -9.57
N ASP A 328 3.59 0.77 -9.55
CA ASP A 328 2.76 -0.15 -10.30
C ASP A 328 1.83 0.58 -11.29
N ASN A 329 1.40 1.80 -10.98
CA ASN A 329 0.35 2.52 -11.68
C ASN A 329 0.74 3.95 -12.06
N THR A 330 0.04 4.46 -13.07
CA THR A 330 0.02 5.87 -13.44
C THR A 330 -1.42 6.37 -13.49
N THR A 331 -1.73 7.39 -12.69
CA THR A 331 -3.05 8.02 -12.62
C THR A 331 -2.99 9.43 -13.22
N ILE A 332 -3.81 9.69 -14.21
CA ILE A 332 -3.97 11.00 -14.85
C ILE A 332 -5.29 11.59 -14.37
N VAL A 333 -5.24 12.77 -13.79
CA VAL A 333 -6.40 13.47 -13.22
C VAL A 333 -6.62 14.77 -13.98
N ASN A 334 -7.84 15.02 -14.41
CA ASN A 334 -8.29 16.21 -15.10
C ASN A 334 -7.43 16.53 -16.34
N GLY A 335 -7.46 15.60 -17.31
CA GLY A 335 -6.88 15.80 -18.64
C GLY A 335 -7.61 16.91 -19.40
N VAL A 336 -6.87 17.67 -20.24
CA VAL A 336 -7.44 18.82 -20.97
C VAL A 336 -8.11 18.44 -22.31
N GLY A 337 -8.29 17.14 -22.58
CA GLY A 337 -9.01 16.67 -23.76
C GLY A 337 -10.45 17.20 -23.82
N SER A 338 -10.97 17.43 -25.02
CA SER A 338 -12.34 17.90 -25.14
C SER A 338 -13.34 16.78 -24.81
N LYS A 339 -14.42 17.14 -24.12
CA LYS A 339 -15.49 16.16 -23.76
C LYS A 339 -16.08 15.50 -24.99
N GLU A 340 -16.21 16.25 -26.10
CA GLU A 340 -16.73 15.76 -27.38
C GLU A 340 -15.82 14.66 -27.94
N ALA A 341 -14.50 14.86 -27.92
CA ALA A 341 -13.53 13.88 -28.42
C ALA A 341 -13.54 12.60 -27.52
N ILE A 342 -13.62 12.76 -26.22
CA ILE A 342 -13.72 11.64 -25.26
C ILE A 342 -15.01 10.86 -25.49
N GLN A 343 -16.15 11.54 -25.64
CA GLN A 343 -17.45 10.90 -25.91
C GLN A 343 -17.48 10.17 -27.26
N ALA A 344 -16.88 10.77 -28.29
CA ALA A 344 -16.75 10.12 -29.60
C ALA A 344 -15.91 8.84 -29.49
N ARG A 345 -14.79 8.88 -28.74
CA ARG A 345 -13.97 7.69 -28.51
C ARG A 345 -14.69 6.60 -27.70
N VAL A 346 -15.44 6.98 -26.68
CA VAL A 346 -16.31 6.08 -25.91
C VAL A 346 -17.34 5.41 -26.82
N ALA A 347 -17.99 6.16 -27.72
CA ALA A 347 -18.95 5.61 -28.67
C ALA A 347 -18.28 4.62 -29.66
N GLU A 348 -17.06 4.93 -30.12
CA GLU A 348 -16.27 4.04 -30.98
C GLU A 348 -15.97 2.71 -30.28
N ILE A 349 -15.48 2.75 -29.02
CA ILE A 349 -15.18 1.53 -28.24
C ILE A 349 -16.45 0.69 -28.03
N LYS A 350 -17.60 1.32 -27.71
CA LYS A 350 -18.88 0.62 -27.60
C LYS A 350 -19.27 -0.09 -28.89
N ALA A 351 -19.11 0.58 -30.04
CA ALA A 351 -19.38 -0.03 -31.34
C ALA A 351 -18.42 -1.20 -31.66
N GLN A 352 -17.18 -1.17 -31.15
CA GLN A 352 -16.24 -2.30 -31.26
C GLN A 352 -16.68 -3.47 -30.38
N ILE A 353 -17.14 -3.23 -29.15
CA ILE A 353 -17.69 -4.25 -28.23
C ILE A 353 -18.88 -4.99 -28.87
N ASP A 354 -19.79 -4.23 -29.52
CA ASP A 354 -20.96 -4.82 -30.15
C ASP A 354 -20.61 -5.66 -31.40
N LYS A 355 -19.53 -5.35 -32.09
CA LYS A 355 -19.09 -6.04 -33.31
C LYS A 355 -18.19 -7.23 -33.08
N THR A 356 -17.47 -7.28 -31.93
CA THR A 356 -16.51 -8.36 -31.69
C THR A 356 -17.23 -9.67 -31.38
N THR A 357 -16.72 -10.76 -31.97
CA THR A 357 -17.15 -12.15 -31.72
C THR A 357 -16.29 -12.87 -30.70
N SER A 358 -15.14 -12.28 -30.32
CA SER A 358 -14.20 -12.82 -29.35
C SER A 358 -14.57 -12.37 -27.95
N ASP A 359 -14.83 -13.29 -27.05
CA ASP A 359 -15.15 -12.98 -25.65
C ASP A 359 -13.96 -12.30 -24.95
N TYR A 360 -12.73 -12.73 -25.26
CA TYR A 360 -11.51 -12.12 -24.75
C TYR A 360 -11.35 -10.66 -25.21
N ASP A 361 -11.58 -10.38 -26.52
CA ASP A 361 -11.50 -9.00 -27.02
C ASP A 361 -12.61 -8.13 -26.46
N ARG A 362 -13.80 -8.71 -26.29
CA ARG A 362 -14.93 -8.04 -25.64
C ARG A 362 -14.59 -7.60 -24.21
N GLU A 363 -14.03 -8.51 -23.41
CA GLU A 363 -13.58 -8.21 -22.04
C GLU A 363 -12.56 -7.06 -22.04
N LYS A 364 -11.56 -7.10 -22.91
CA LYS A 364 -10.50 -6.08 -22.97
C LYS A 364 -10.99 -4.73 -23.51
N LEU A 365 -11.97 -4.72 -24.38
CA LEU A 365 -12.63 -3.49 -24.82
C LEU A 365 -13.51 -2.91 -23.69
N GLN A 366 -14.17 -3.75 -22.89
CA GLN A 366 -14.93 -3.32 -21.71
C GLN A 366 -14.02 -2.70 -20.64
N GLU A 367 -12.86 -3.32 -20.35
CA GLU A 367 -11.85 -2.72 -19.46
C GLU A 367 -11.41 -1.33 -19.94
N ARG A 368 -11.13 -1.18 -21.23
CA ARG A 368 -10.74 0.09 -21.85
C ARG A 368 -11.84 1.15 -21.75
N LEU A 369 -13.09 0.72 -22.03
CA LEU A 369 -14.26 1.58 -21.90
C LEU A 369 -14.44 2.07 -20.46
N ALA A 370 -14.33 1.19 -19.49
CA ALA A 370 -14.44 1.53 -18.07
C ALA A 370 -13.39 2.56 -17.65
N LYS A 371 -12.13 2.38 -18.07
CA LYS A 371 -11.03 3.31 -17.77
C LYS A 371 -11.23 4.70 -18.38
N LEU A 372 -11.79 4.78 -19.59
CA LEU A 372 -11.98 6.07 -20.28
C LEU A 372 -13.30 6.78 -19.90
N ALA A 373 -14.39 6.01 -19.72
CA ALA A 373 -15.72 6.56 -19.47
C ALA A 373 -15.99 6.81 -17.98
N GLY A 374 -15.31 6.10 -17.07
CA GLY A 374 -15.53 6.19 -15.63
C GLY A 374 -15.02 7.48 -14.98
N GLY A 375 -14.03 8.12 -15.59
CA GLY A 375 -13.34 9.26 -14.99
C GLY A 375 -12.59 8.89 -13.69
N VAL A 376 -12.22 9.90 -12.93
CA VAL A 376 -11.60 9.77 -11.61
C VAL A 376 -12.44 10.49 -10.58
N ALA A 377 -12.80 9.81 -9.49
CA ALA A 377 -13.37 10.47 -8.33
C ALA A 377 -12.25 11.00 -7.45
N VAL A 378 -12.22 12.28 -7.21
CA VAL A 378 -11.25 12.95 -6.34
C VAL A 378 -11.92 13.27 -5.02
N LEU A 379 -11.40 12.70 -3.93
CA LEU A 379 -11.82 12.99 -2.56
C LEU A 379 -10.96 14.14 -2.05
N TYR A 380 -11.48 15.34 -2.00
CA TYR A 380 -10.80 16.49 -1.40
C TYR A 380 -11.06 16.51 0.10
N ILE A 381 -10.00 16.31 0.89
CA ILE A 381 -10.07 16.23 2.35
C ILE A 381 -9.79 17.61 2.94
N GLY A 382 -10.77 18.16 3.65
CA GLY A 382 -10.64 19.42 4.36
C GLY A 382 -10.58 19.23 5.87
N ALA A 383 -9.78 20.08 6.55
CA ALA A 383 -9.69 20.16 7.98
C ALA A 383 -9.27 21.58 8.43
N ALA A 384 -9.38 21.87 9.74
CA ALA A 384 -9.02 23.17 10.29
C ALA A 384 -7.50 23.37 10.43
N THR A 385 -6.74 22.31 10.57
CA THR A 385 -5.28 22.33 10.72
C THR A 385 -4.62 21.31 9.79
N GLU A 386 -3.35 21.54 9.43
CA GLU A 386 -2.57 20.64 8.60
C GLU A 386 -2.40 19.24 9.25
N VAL A 387 -2.22 19.21 10.58
CA VAL A 387 -2.09 17.95 11.33
C VAL A 387 -3.37 17.11 11.26
N GLU A 388 -4.53 17.76 11.46
CA GLU A 388 -5.84 17.12 11.34
C GLU A 388 -6.12 16.65 9.91
N MET A 389 -5.72 17.45 8.92
CA MET A 389 -5.91 17.12 7.50
C MET A 389 -5.11 15.88 7.11
N LYS A 390 -3.85 15.78 7.52
CA LYS A 390 -3.02 14.60 7.28
C LYS A 390 -3.58 13.35 7.95
N GLU A 391 -3.96 13.43 9.23
CA GLU A 391 -4.58 12.31 9.95
C GLU A 391 -5.87 11.85 9.26
N LYS A 392 -6.71 12.79 8.83
CA LYS A 392 -7.96 12.47 8.14
C LYS A 392 -7.72 11.87 6.76
N LYS A 393 -6.69 12.36 6.04
CA LYS A 393 -6.27 11.80 4.75
C LYS A 393 -5.82 10.36 4.91
N ASP A 394 -4.91 10.07 5.84
CA ASP A 394 -4.42 8.70 6.13
C ASP A 394 -5.60 7.75 6.40
N ARG A 395 -6.58 8.16 7.21
CA ARG A 395 -7.79 7.35 7.48
C ARG A 395 -8.66 7.11 6.25
N VAL A 396 -8.76 8.10 5.36
CA VAL A 396 -9.53 7.96 4.11
C VAL A 396 -8.81 7.02 3.16
N ASP A 397 -7.47 7.10 3.06
CA ASP A 397 -6.66 6.22 2.23
C ASP A 397 -6.77 4.77 2.71
N ASP A 398 -6.63 4.50 4.02
CA ASP A 398 -6.82 3.18 4.61
C ASP A 398 -8.22 2.62 4.30
N ALA A 399 -9.26 3.45 4.51
CA ALA A 399 -10.64 3.05 4.26
C ALA A 399 -10.92 2.76 2.77
N LEU A 400 -10.29 3.49 1.86
CA LEU A 400 -10.38 3.25 0.43
C LEU A 400 -9.73 1.91 0.05
N HIS A 401 -8.53 1.64 0.56
CA HIS A 401 -7.84 0.37 0.33
C HIS A 401 -8.60 -0.82 0.90
N ALA A 402 -9.07 -0.73 2.14
CA ALA A 402 -9.91 -1.75 2.76
C ALA A 402 -11.19 -2.03 1.96
N THR A 403 -11.81 -0.98 1.42
CA THR A 403 -13.02 -1.11 0.61
C THR A 403 -12.73 -1.84 -0.71
N ARG A 404 -11.62 -1.52 -1.40
CA ARG A 404 -11.17 -2.26 -2.59
C ARG A 404 -10.89 -3.72 -2.28
N ALA A 405 -10.16 -3.98 -1.20
CA ALA A 405 -9.88 -5.35 -0.74
C ALA A 405 -11.16 -6.15 -0.45
N ALA A 406 -12.20 -5.50 0.09
CA ALA A 406 -13.51 -6.13 0.34
C ALA A 406 -14.29 -6.42 -0.95
N VAL A 407 -14.20 -5.56 -1.94
CA VAL A 407 -14.80 -5.81 -3.27
C VAL A 407 -14.11 -6.99 -3.96
N GLU A 408 -12.78 -7.09 -3.85
CA GLU A 408 -11.98 -8.15 -4.49
C GLU A 408 -12.22 -9.54 -3.89
N GLU A 409 -12.13 -9.69 -2.57
CA GLU A 409 -12.15 -11.02 -1.90
C GLU A 409 -13.34 -11.20 -0.93
N GLY A 410 -14.23 -10.22 -0.84
CA GLY A 410 -15.36 -10.28 0.09
C GLY A 410 -15.01 -9.86 1.51
N ILE A 411 -15.95 -10.11 2.42
CA ILE A 411 -15.90 -9.72 3.83
C ILE A 411 -16.10 -10.90 4.75
N VAL A 412 -15.55 -10.77 5.96
CA VAL A 412 -15.68 -11.71 7.09
C VAL A 412 -16.13 -10.95 8.34
N PRO A 413 -16.58 -11.64 9.42
CA PRO A 413 -16.82 -10.99 10.71
C PRO A 413 -15.55 -10.30 11.21
N GLY A 414 -15.66 -9.01 11.56
CA GLY A 414 -14.53 -8.21 11.97
C GLY A 414 -14.07 -8.43 13.42
N GLY A 415 -13.20 -7.52 13.89
CA GLY A 415 -12.75 -7.50 15.27
C GLY A 415 -11.91 -8.73 15.69
N GLY A 416 -11.26 -9.41 14.75
CA GLY A 416 -10.46 -10.62 14.99
C GLY A 416 -11.29 -11.92 15.10
N VAL A 417 -12.61 -11.84 14.97
CA VAL A 417 -13.50 -13.02 15.10
C VAL A 417 -13.31 -14.01 13.94
N ALA A 418 -13.09 -13.53 12.72
CA ALA A 418 -12.86 -14.39 11.56
C ALA A 418 -11.67 -15.33 11.76
N LEU A 419 -10.57 -14.86 12.35
CA LEU A 419 -9.39 -15.67 12.66
C LEU A 419 -9.72 -16.78 13.66
N ILE A 420 -10.51 -16.48 14.70
CA ILE A 420 -10.94 -17.48 15.68
C ILE A 420 -11.85 -18.53 15.03
N ARG A 421 -12.77 -18.12 14.16
CA ARG A 421 -13.63 -19.07 13.42
C ARG A 421 -12.82 -19.95 12.48
N ALA A 422 -11.94 -19.37 11.70
CA ALA A 422 -11.10 -20.11 10.76
C ALA A 422 -10.10 -21.03 11.45
N SER A 423 -9.58 -20.65 12.63
CA SER A 423 -8.63 -21.47 13.38
C SER A 423 -9.21 -22.79 13.90
N ALA A 424 -10.54 -22.94 13.97
CA ALA A 424 -11.17 -24.20 14.37
C ALA A 424 -10.80 -25.40 13.44
N VAL A 425 -10.39 -25.14 12.20
CA VAL A 425 -9.90 -26.19 11.30
C VAL A 425 -8.62 -26.84 11.83
N LEU A 426 -7.84 -26.12 12.64
CA LEU A 426 -6.56 -26.58 13.18
C LEU A 426 -6.73 -27.70 14.22
N ASP A 427 -7.88 -27.82 14.88
CA ASP A 427 -8.17 -28.90 15.84
C ASP A 427 -8.09 -30.28 15.19
N LYS A 428 -8.34 -30.35 13.90
CA LYS A 428 -8.30 -31.60 13.11
C LYS A 428 -7.01 -31.77 12.31
N LEU A 429 -6.18 -30.73 12.25
CA LEU A 429 -4.95 -30.73 11.48
C LEU A 429 -3.84 -31.45 12.27
N LYS A 430 -3.15 -32.39 11.60
CA LYS A 430 -2.08 -33.16 12.23
C LYS A 430 -0.72 -32.81 11.62
N GLY A 431 0.26 -32.61 12.47
CA GLY A 431 1.67 -32.53 12.09
C GLY A 431 2.23 -33.92 11.73
N ALA A 432 3.32 -33.96 10.99
CA ALA A 432 4.05 -35.19 10.70
C ALA A 432 4.84 -35.69 11.92
N ASN A 433 5.18 -34.79 12.85
CA ASN A 433 5.84 -35.05 14.12
C ASN A 433 5.35 -34.07 15.22
N GLU A 434 5.88 -34.20 16.45
CA GLU A 434 5.48 -33.38 17.58
C GLU A 434 5.81 -31.89 17.42
N ASP A 435 6.94 -31.57 16.78
CA ASP A 435 7.36 -30.20 16.54
C ASP A 435 6.50 -29.51 15.46
N GLU A 436 6.12 -30.22 14.38
CA GLU A 436 5.11 -29.71 13.45
C GLU A 436 3.76 -29.48 14.14
N GLN A 437 3.34 -30.42 15.02
CA GLN A 437 2.10 -30.24 15.77
C GLN A 437 2.16 -29.03 16.71
N THR A 438 3.31 -28.78 17.30
CA THR A 438 3.57 -27.57 18.09
C THR A 438 3.51 -26.32 17.23
N GLY A 439 4.05 -26.35 16.01
CA GLY A 439 3.92 -25.26 15.04
C GLY A 439 2.46 -24.92 14.71
N ILE A 440 1.61 -25.93 14.53
CA ILE A 440 0.16 -25.75 14.33
C ILE A 440 -0.48 -25.10 15.57
N ALA A 441 -0.13 -25.53 16.77
CA ALA A 441 -0.66 -24.97 18.01
C ALA A 441 -0.22 -23.51 18.23
N ILE A 442 0.99 -23.13 17.79
CA ILE A 442 1.47 -21.75 17.82
C ILE A 442 0.55 -20.83 17.01
N VAL A 443 0.18 -21.23 15.79
CA VAL A 443 -0.73 -20.45 14.94
C VAL A 443 -2.13 -20.39 15.56
N ALA A 444 -2.66 -21.51 16.05
CA ALA A 444 -3.96 -21.54 16.73
C ALA A 444 -4.01 -20.55 17.91
N ARG A 445 -2.93 -20.44 18.68
CA ARG A 445 -2.82 -19.47 19.76
C ARG A 445 -2.66 -18.02 19.25
N ALA A 446 -1.88 -17.82 18.21
CA ALA A 446 -1.62 -16.50 17.65
C ALA A 446 -2.87 -15.86 17.04
N THR A 447 -3.76 -16.65 16.42
CA THR A 447 -5.02 -16.15 15.82
C THR A 447 -6.00 -15.54 16.83
N GLU A 448 -5.80 -15.76 18.13
CA GLU A 448 -6.58 -15.11 19.18
C GLU A 448 -6.10 -13.69 19.51
N GLU A 449 -4.81 -13.38 19.25
CA GLU A 449 -4.19 -12.15 19.72
C GLU A 449 -4.81 -10.86 19.17
N PRO A 450 -5.26 -10.76 17.90
CA PRO A 450 -5.94 -9.56 17.45
C PRO A 450 -7.17 -9.21 18.29
N LEU A 451 -8.07 -10.18 18.57
CA LEU A 451 -9.23 -9.94 19.43
C LEU A 451 -8.80 -9.61 20.87
N ARG A 452 -7.80 -10.32 21.42
CA ARG A 452 -7.26 -10.05 22.77
C ARG A 452 -6.75 -8.62 22.88
N GLN A 453 -6.00 -8.15 21.87
CA GLN A 453 -5.45 -6.80 21.86
C GLN A 453 -6.55 -5.74 21.73
N ILE A 454 -7.55 -5.95 20.85
CA ILE A 454 -8.71 -5.05 20.72
C ILE A 454 -9.43 -4.90 22.07
N VAL A 455 -9.66 -6.01 22.77
CA VAL A 455 -10.32 -6.00 24.08
C VAL A 455 -9.45 -5.35 25.15
N ALA A 456 -8.14 -5.60 25.15
CA ALA A 456 -7.19 -4.96 26.07
C ALA A 456 -7.13 -3.44 25.86
N ASN A 457 -7.12 -2.96 24.61
CA ASN A 457 -7.17 -1.54 24.29
C ASN A 457 -8.50 -0.90 24.74
N ALA A 458 -9.58 -1.71 24.83
CA ALA A 458 -10.87 -1.28 25.35
C ALA A 458 -10.95 -1.33 26.91
N GLY A 459 -9.90 -1.83 27.59
CA GLY A 459 -9.86 -1.96 29.05
C GLY A 459 -10.53 -3.25 29.57
N GLY A 460 -10.83 -4.20 28.69
CA GLY A 460 -11.47 -5.48 29.04
C GLY A 460 -10.48 -6.65 29.17
N GLU A 461 -11.00 -7.81 29.56
CA GLU A 461 -10.23 -9.05 29.74
C GLU A 461 -10.31 -9.93 28.49
N GLY A 462 -9.26 -9.92 27.68
CA GLY A 462 -9.22 -10.58 26.38
C GLY A 462 -9.45 -12.10 26.43
N ALA A 463 -8.97 -12.78 27.48
CA ALA A 463 -9.13 -14.23 27.61
C ALA A 463 -10.61 -14.62 27.77
N VAL A 464 -11.36 -13.87 28.55
CA VAL A 464 -12.79 -14.12 28.79
C VAL A 464 -13.58 -13.93 27.50
N VAL A 465 -13.28 -12.85 26.77
CA VAL A 465 -13.96 -12.53 25.51
C VAL A 465 -13.68 -13.59 24.44
N VAL A 466 -12.40 -14.00 24.28
CA VAL A 466 -12.02 -15.04 23.32
C VAL A 466 -12.75 -16.35 23.59
N ASN A 467 -12.80 -16.81 24.84
CA ASN A 467 -13.51 -18.05 25.19
C ASN A 467 -15.00 -17.95 24.82
N LYS A 468 -15.66 -16.84 25.17
CA LYS A 468 -17.08 -16.65 24.85
C LYS A 468 -17.34 -16.54 23.35
N VAL A 469 -16.43 -15.92 22.60
CA VAL A 469 -16.53 -15.87 21.13
C VAL A 469 -16.33 -17.26 20.54
N ARG A 470 -15.38 -18.05 21.02
CA ARG A 470 -15.11 -19.43 20.56
C ARG A 470 -16.32 -20.35 20.74
N ASP A 471 -17.04 -20.22 21.85
CA ASP A 471 -18.29 -20.99 22.12
C ASP A 471 -19.45 -20.59 21.20
N GLY A 472 -19.38 -19.40 20.59
CA GLY A 472 -20.37 -18.90 19.64
C GLY A 472 -20.21 -19.50 18.25
N LYS A 473 -21.20 -19.25 17.38
CA LYS A 473 -21.23 -19.76 15.99
C LYS A 473 -21.33 -18.61 15.00
N ASP A 474 -20.98 -18.91 13.75
CA ASP A 474 -21.15 -18.02 12.60
C ASP A 474 -20.54 -16.61 12.87
N ASP A 475 -21.33 -15.57 12.67
CA ASP A 475 -20.91 -14.18 12.80
C ASP A 475 -21.00 -13.63 14.24
N PHE A 476 -21.31 -14.48 15.24
CA PHE A 476 -21.38 -14.06 16.64
C PHE A 476 -19.99 -13.65 17.15
N GLY A 477 -19.89 -12.45 17.71
CA GLY A 477 -18.63 -11.91 18.22
C GLY A 477 -18.84 -10.79 19.22
N TYR A 478 -17.73 -10.13 19.60
CA TYR A 478 -17.71 -9.04 20.56
C TYR A 478 -17.46 -7.70 19.85
N ASN A 479 -18.44 -6.81 19.93
CA ASN A 479 -18.27 -5.43 19.46
C ASN A 479 -17.59 -4.59 20.54
N ALA A 480 -16.30 -4.35 20.41
CA ALA A 480 -15.52 -3.63 21.41
C ALA A 480 -15.88 -2.13 21.53
N ARG A 481 -16.59 -1.55 20.53
CA ARG A 481 -17.08 -0.16 20.60
C ARG A 481 -18.24 -0.05 21.61
N THR A 482 -19.21 -0.97 21.51
CA THR A 482 -20.45 -0.97 22.30
C THR A 482 -20.37 -1.90 23.52
N GLU A 483 -19.32 -2.74 23.60
CA GLU A 483 -19.13 -3.77 24.62
C GLU A 483 -20.21 -4.85 24.65
N VAL A 484 -20.85 -5.10 23.50
CA VAL A 484 -21.96 -6.05 23.35
C VAL A 484 -21.50 -7.26 22.53
N TYR A 485 -22.04 -8.44 22.89
CA TYR A 485 -21.93 -9.65 22.08
C TYR A 485 -23.12 -9.73 21.12
N GLU A 486 -22.85 -9.76 19.84
CA GLU A 486 -23.89 -9.69 18.80
C GLU A 486 -23.43 -10.34 17.48
N ASN A 487 -24.32 -10.38 16.48
CA ASN A 487 -23.96 -10.72 15.11
C ASN A 487 -23.16 -9.55 14.49
N LEU A 488 -21.86 -9.74 14.29
CA LEU A 488 -20.96 -8.66 13.86
C LEU A 488 -21.24 -8.20 12.44
N ILE A 489 -21.54 -9.11 11.51
CA ILE A 489 -21.90 -8.71 10.13
C ILE A 489 -23.19 -7.89 10.13
N GLY A 490 -24.18 -8.29 10.89
CA GLY A 490 -25.43 -7.53 11.05
C GLY A 490 -25.22 -6.16 11.71
N ALA A 491 -24.29 -6.07 12.66
CA ALA A 491 -23.91 -4.83 13.33
C ALA A 491 -22.96 -3.93 12.49
N GLY A 492 -22.53 -4.39 11.30
CA GLY A 492 -21.59 -3.67 10.44
C GLY A 492 -20.12 -3.76 10.88
N VAL A 493 -19.78 -4.61 11.85
CA VAL A 493 -18.40 -4.86 12.27
C VAL A 493 -17.81 -5.96 11.39
N ILE A 494 -17.16 -5.55 10.32
CA ILE A 494 -16.71 -6.42 9.22
C ILE A 494 -15.28 -6.07 8.82
N ASP A 495 -14.51 -7.08 8.43
CA ASP A 495 -13.15 -6.93 7.91
C ASP A 495 -13.07 -7.48 6.47
N PRO A 496 -12.27 -6.88 5.57
CA PRO A 496 -12.00 -7.46 4.26
C PRO A 496 -11.24 -8.78 4.39
N THR A 497 -11.68 -9.81 3.69
CA THR A 497 -11.04 -11.15 3.71
C THR A 497 -9.57 -11.08 3.31
N LYS A 498 -9.26 -10.30 2.26
CA LYS A 498 -7.89 -10.07 1.77
C LYS A 498 -6.99 -9.50 2.88
N VAL A 499 -7.47 -8.50 3.62
CA VAL A 499 -6.71 -7.88 4.72
C VAL A 499 -6.36 -8.89 5.81
N VAL A 500 -7.35 -9.67 6.28
CA VAL A 500 -7.15 -10.68 7.33
C VAL A 500 -6.20 -11.78 6.88
N ARG A 501 -6.34 -12.26 5.63
CA ARG A 501 -5.51 -13.30 5.04
C ARG A 501 -4.06 -12.85 4.90
N VAL A 502 -3.83 -11.70 4.26
CA VAL A 502 -2.49 -11.16 4.00
C VAL A 502 -1.76 -10.85 5.31
N ALA A 503 -2.49 -10.33 6.32
CA ALA A 503 -1.92 -10.09 7.64
C ALA A 503 -1.37 -11.38 8.28
N LEU A 504 -2.11 -12.49 8.18
CA LEU A 504 -1.67 -13.79 8.72
C LEU A 504 -0.49 -14.37 7.92
N GLU A 505 -0.55 -14.33 6.59
CA GLU A 505 0.50 -14.86 5.70
C GLU A 505 1.83 -14.13 5.92
N ASN A 506 1.83 -12.79 5.92
CA ASN A 506 3.04 -11.99 6.12
C ASN A 506 3.60 -12.15 7.54
N ALA A 507 2.73 -12.18 8.55
CA ALA A 507 3.13 -12.43 9.93
C ALA A 507 3.85 -13.76 10.08
N ALA A 508 3.29 -14.83 9.55
CA ALA A 508 3.86 -16.17 9.64
C ALA A 508 5.17 -16.30 8.85
N SER A 509 5.26 -15.69 7.67
CA SER A 509 6.46 -15.71 6.83
C SER A 509 7.67 -15.15 7.57
N ILE A 510 7.57 -13.94 8.10
CA ILE A 510 8.67 -13.29 8.83
C ILE A 510 8.92 -13.96 10.18
N ALA A 511 7.87 -14.35 10.91
CA ALA A 511 8.03 -15.07 12.18
C ALA A 511 8.76 -16.41 11.95
N GLY A 512 8.42 -17.16 10.89
CA GLY A 512 9.11 -18.41 10.54
C GLY A 512 10.60 -18.21 10.26
N MET A 513 11.00 -17.11 9.61
CA MET A 513 12.41 -16.77 9.40
C MET A 513 13.12 -16.43 10.73
N LEU A 514 12.49 -15.66 11.60
CA LEU A 514 13.03 -15.35 12.94
C LEU A 514 13.23 -16.60 13.79
N LEU A 515 12.26 -17.53 13.77
CA LEU A 515 12.36 -18.78 14.54
C LEU A 515 13.50 -19.69 14.08
N THR A 516 13.82 -19.67 12.78
CA THR A 516 14.89 -20.49 12.19
C THR A 516 16.25 -19.79 12.20
N THR A 517 16.35 -18.57 12.74
CA THR A 517 17.61 -17.82 12.83
C THR A 517 18.44 -18.33 14.00
N GLU A 518 19.73 -18.61 13.73
CA GLU A 518 20.71 -19.09 14.71
C GLU A 518 21.83 -18.07 14.93
N CYS A 519 22.17 -17.28 13.91
CA CYS A 519 23.28 -16.35 13.92
C CYS A 519 22.87 -14.99 13.36
N VAL A 520 23.35 -13.94 13.97
CA VAL A 520 23.19 -12.55 13.52
C VAL A 520 24.57 -11.94 13.29
N ILE A 521 24.75 -11.27 12.16
CA ILE A 521 25.96 -10.56 11.80
C ILE A 521 25.64 -9.07 11.71
N SER A 522 26.24 -8.26 12.60
CA SER A 522 26.03 -6.81 12.66
C SER A 522 27.32 -6.02 12.43
N ASP A 523 27.19 -4.77 12.04
CA ASP A 523 28.33 -3.84 12.02
C ASP A 523 28.67 -3.42 13.44
N ILE A 524 29.97 -3.43 13.76
CA ILE A 524 30.45 -2.85 15.00
C ILE A 524 30.35 -1.32 14.86
N LYS A 525 29.52 -0.68 15.69
CA LYS A 525 29.52 0.79 15.79
C LYS A 525 30.83 1.23 16.41
N GLU A 526 31.67 1.96 15.66
CA GLU A 526 32.82 2.66 16.24
C GLU A 526 32.27 3.74 17.20
N GLU A 527 32.43 3.50 18.50
CA GLU A 527 32.27 4.56 19.49
C GLU A 527 33.40 5.55 19.29
N ASN A 528 33.07 6.75 18.81
CA ASN A 528 33.92 7.90 18.62
C ASN A 528 34.98 7.80 17.48
N ALA A 529 34.59 8.21 16.27
CA ALA A 529 35.54 8.94 15.45
C ALA A 529 35.85 10.27 16.18
N PRO A 530 37.13 10.56 16.57
CA PRO A 530 37.45 11.84 17.17
C PRO A 530 37.05 12.95 16.18
N ALA A 531 36.38 13.98 16.66
CA ALA A 531 36.06 15.16 15.89
C ALA A 531 37.36 15.66 15.25
N MET A 532 37.42 15.74 13.93
CA MET A 532 38.53 16.37 13.25
C MET A 532 38.74 17.75 13.86
N PRO A 533 39.96 18.07 14.36
CA PRO A 533 40.21 19.40 14.87
C PRO A 533 39.95 20.41 13.75
N PRO A 534 39.37 21.59 14.05
CA PRO A 534 39.17 22.60 13.04
C PRO A 534 40.54 22.95 12.45
N MET A 535 40.70 22.81 11.13
CA MET A 535 41.87 23.29 10.42
C MET A 535 41.94 24.78 10.66
N GLY A 536 42.83 25.15 11.60
CA GLY A 536 43.18 26.53 11.87
C GLY A 536 43.79 27.15 10.62
N GLY A 537 43.04 28.05 9.99
CA GLY A 537 43.56 28.94 8.97
C GLY A 537 44.63 29.85 9.55
N GLY A 538 45.90 29.41 9.45
CA GLY A 538 47.06 30.27 9.67
C GLY A 538 47.24 31.19 8.48
N MET A 539 46.64 32.39 8.52
CA MET A 539 47.05 33.51 7.70
C MET A 539 48.22 34.20 8.40
N GLY A 540 49.44 33.77 8.07
CA GLY A 540 50.65 34.48 8.34
C GLY A 540 50.90 35.47 7.21
N GLY A 541 50.81 36.78 7.54
CA GLY A 541 51.23 37.85 6.65
C GLY A 541 52.74 37.88 6.48
N MET A 542 53.18 38.44 5.38
CA MET A 542 54.35 39.37 5.31
C MET A 542 54.46 39.98 3.92
N MET A 543 54.45 41.30 3.95
CA MET A 543 55.00 42.30 3.02
C MET A 543 54.40 42.41 1.63
#